data_1ad6cf598e617779d50e05564b90e9f3
#
_entry.id   1ad6cf598e617779d50e05564b90e9f3
#
_cell.length_a   1.000
_cell.length_b   1.000
_cell.length_c   1.000
_cell.angle_alpha   90.00
_cell.angle_beta   90.00
_cell.angle_gamma   90.00
#
_symmetry.space_group_name_H-M   'P 1'
#
loop_
_entity.id
_entity.type
_entity.pdbx_description
1 polymer ?
#
loop_
_entity_poly.entity_id
_entity_poly.type
_entity_poly.pdbx_seq_one_letter_code
_entity_poly.pdbx_strand_id
1 'polypeptide(L)'
;MQELLSCTNIIFHCAATVRFDAHLREAVQLNVIATQQLLLMASQMPKLEAFIHISTAFSNCNLSHIDEVIYPCPVEPRKIIDSMEWLDDSIIDEITPKLIGDRPNTYTYTKALGEMVVQQESGNLNVAIIRPSIVGATWQEPFPGWVDNLNGPSGIIIATGKGFLRSIKATPMAVADVIPVDTVVNLTIAVGWYTAVHRPKSTLIYHSTSGNFNPCNWYKMGLQVLATIEKIPFESAFRRPNADFTTNNFTTYYWNTVSHRAPAIIYDFFLRLTGRKPRMMKLMNRLLRTISMLEYFINHSWEWSTNNTEMLLSELSPEDQRVFNFDVRQLNWLEYIENYVLGVKKYLLKEDLAGIPKARQHLKRLRNIHYLFNTALFLIIWRLLIARSQMARNIWFFIVSFCYKFISYFRASSTLKA
;
A
#
# COMPACT_ATOMS: atom_id res chain seq x y z
N MET A 1 26.75 1.89 -26.35
CA MET A 1 27.33 0.88 -25.42
C MET A 1 28.76 1.24 -25.01
N GLN A 2 29.72 1.40 -25.96
CA GLN A 2 31.12 1.73 -25.64
C GLN A 2 31.28 3.04 -24.84
N GLU A 3 30.48 4.06 -25.13
CA GLU A 3 30.49 5.32 -24.39
C GLU A 3 30.06 5.11 -22.93
N LEU A 4 28.97 4.38 -22.68
CA LEU A 4 28.52 4.06 -21.31
C LEU A 4 29.59 3.30 -20.53
N LEU A 5 30.25 2.32 -21.15
CA LEU A 5 31.30 1.54 -20.50
C LEU A 5 32.52 2.41 -20.11
N SER A 6 32.84 3.43 -20.93
CA SER A 6 34.06 4.23 -20.73
C SER A 6 33.88 5.43 -19.80
N CYS A 7 32.64 5.91 -19.54
CA CYS A 7 32.43 7.17 -18.80
C CYS A 7 31.55 7.05 -17.55
N THR A 8 30.94 5.88 -17.29
CA THR A 8 30.10 5.70 -16.11
C THR A 8 30.94 5.59 -14.82
N ASN A 9 30.59 6.40 -13.82
CA ASN A 9 31.24 6.41 -12.51
C ASN A 9 30.39 5.75 -11.42
N ILE A 10 29.06 5.94 -11.44
CA ILE A 10 28.15 5.37 -10.46
C ILE A 10 26.96 4.74 -11.16
N ILE A 11 26.53 3.59 -10.68
CA ILE A 11 25.30 2.90 -11.11
C ILE A 11 24.32 2.82 -9.96
N PHE A 12 23.12 3.37 -10.12
CA PHE A 12 21.97 3.15 -9.26
C PHE A 12 21.02 2.16 -9.93
N HIS A 13 21.04 0.91 -9.50
CA HIS A 13 20.23 -0.16 -10.08
C HIS A 13 18.87 -0.25 -9.37
N CYS A 14 17.90 0.55 -9.84
CA CYS A 14 16.52 0.58 -9.32
C CYS A 14 15.55 -0.27 -10.15
N ALA A 15 15.96 -0.68 -11.37
CA ALA A 15 15.10 -1.41 -12.30
C ALA A 15 14.74 -2.80 -11.78
N ALA A 16 13.43 -3.07 -11.65
CA ALA A 16 12.91 -4.36 -11.19
C ALA A 16 11.43 -4.50 -11.55
N THR A 17 10.92 -5.73 -11.61
CA THR A 17 9.47 -5.91 -11.47
C THR A 17 9.09 -5.84 -10.00
N VAL A 18 8.04 -5.07 -9.71
CA VAL A 18 7.45 -4.94 -8.36
C VAL A 18 6.08 -5.63 -8.28
N ARG A 19 5.75 -6.47 -9.25
CA ARG A 19 4.49 -7.21 -9.30
C ARG A 19 4.55 -8.43 -8.39
N PHE A 20 3.64 -8.49 -7.43
CA PHE A 20 3.52 -9.61 -6.48
C PHE A 20 2.92 -10.86 -7.13
N ASP A 21 2.15 -10.69 -8.21
CA ASP A 21 1.51 -11.75 -8.99
C ASP A 21 2.27 -12.11 -10.28
N ALA A 22 3.52 -11.70 -10.41
CA ALA A 22 4.34 -12.06 -11.57
C ALA A 22 4.63 -13.56 -11.56
N HIS A 23 4.60 -14.19 -12.74
CA HIS A 23 5.09 -15.55 -12.93
C HIS A 23 6.56 -15.63 -12.52
N LEU A 24 7.00 -16.75 -11.91
CA LEU A 24 8.35 -16.85 -11.36
C LEU A 24 9.42 -16.62 -12.44
N ARG A 25 9.24 -17.15 -13.66
CA ARG A 25 10.16 -16.92 -14.78
C ARG A 25 10.34 -15.42 -15.08
N GLU A 26 9.24 -14.67 -15.19
CA GLU A 26 9.28 -13.23 -15.41
C GLU A 26 10.00 -12.49 -14.28
N ALA A 27 9.70 -12.86 -13.03
CA ALA A 27 10.31 -12.25 -11.86
C ALA A 27 11.81 -12.57 -11.77
N VAL A 28 12.25 -13.80 -12.06
CA VAL A 28 13.66 -14.20 -12.12
C VAL A 28 14.38 -13.47 -13.25
N GLN A 29 13.78 -13.38 -14.43
CA GLN A 29 14.37 -12.68 -15.57
C GLN A 29 14.68 -11.21 -15.24
N LEU A 30 13.73 -10.51 -14.58
CA LEU A 30 13.83 -9.06 -14.34
C LEU A 30 14.59 -8.71 -13.06
N ASN A 31 14.50 -9.53 -12.00
CA ASN A 31 15.08 -9.19 -10.70
C ASN A 31 16.40 -9.93 -10.41
N VAL A 32 16.70 -11.02 -11.12
CA VAL A 32 17.88 -11.85 -10.88
C VAL A 32 18.81 -11.83 -12.08
N ILE A 33 18.36 -12.29 -13.26
CA ILE A 33 19.19 -12.38 -14.46
C ILE A 33 19.60 -10.99 -14.93
N ALA A 34 18.68 -10.02 -14.96
CA ALA A 34 19.02 -8.64 -15.35
C ALA A 34 20.03 -8.00 -14.38
N THR A 35 19.95 -8.31 -13.06
CA THR A 35 20.95 -7.87 -12.07
C THR A 35 22.31 -8.47 -12.37
N GLN A 36 22.38 -9.79 -12.66
CA GLN A 36 23.60 -10.50 -13.03
C GLN A 36 24.23 -9.87 -14.28
N GLN A 37 23.44 -9.69 -15.33
CA GLN A 37 23.93 -9.10 -16.59
C GLN A 37 24.45 -7.68 -16.38
N LEU A 38 23.81 -6.89 -15.51
CA LEU A 38 24.26 -5.53 -15.22
C LEU A 38 25.57 -5.55 -14.42
N LEU A 39 25.78 -6.48 -13.49
CA LEU A 39 27.05 -6.65 -12.78
C LEU A 39 28.19 -7.06 -13.74
N LEU A 40 27.92 -7.99 -14.66
CA LEU A 40 28.88 -8.36 -15.71
C LEU A 40 29.25 -7.19 -16.61
N MET A 41 28.30 -6.35 -16.94
CA MET A 41 28.57 -5.12 -17.68
C MET A 41 29.35 -4.09 -16.84
N ALA A 42 28.99 -3.92 -15.56
CA ALA A 42 29.65 -3.03 -14.63
C ALA A 42 31.13 -3.40 -14.38
N SER A 43 31.47 -4.69 -14.37
CA SER A 43 32.85 -5.19 -14.24
C SER A 43 33.76 -4.77 -15.40
N GLN A 44 33.20 -4.38 -16.55
CA GLN A 44 33.93 -3.89 -17.73
C GLN A 44 34.10 -2.34 -17.72
N MET A 45 33.60 -1.66 -16.70
CA MET A 45 33.65 -0.19 -16.60
C MET A 45 34.88 0.27 -15.80
N PRO A 46 35.93 0.77 -16.45
CA PRO A 46 37.20 1.08 -15.76
C PRO A 46 37.09 2.29 -14.82
N LYS A 47 36.07 3.13 -14.97
CA LYS A 47 35.84 4.32 -14.15
C LYS A 47 34.74 4.13 -13.11
N LEU A 48 34.18 2.93 -12.96
CA LEU A 48 33.10 2.70 -12.01
C LEU A 48 33.64 2.74 -10.57
N GLU A 49 33.07 3.64 -9.78
CA GLU A 49 33.43 3.88 -8.40
C GLU A 49 32.48 3.21 -7.41
N ALA A 50 31.18 3.13 -7.77
CA ALA A 50 30.16 2.50 -6.93
C ALA A 50 29.02 1.89 -7.76
N PHE A 51 28.50 0.75 -7.26
CA PHE A 51 27.30 0.08 -7.77
C PHE A 51 26.30 -0.07 -6.61
N ILE A 52 25.17 0.62 -6.70
CA ILE A 52 24.15 0.63 -5.65
C ILE A 52 22.94 -0.16 -6.12
N HIS A 53 22.66 -1.29 -5.44
CA HIS A 53 21.50 -2.14 -5.74
C HIS A 53 20.32 -1.83 -4.84
N ILE A 54 19.19 -1.47 -5.43
CA ILE A 54 17.96 -1.25 -4.68
C ILE A 54 17.18 -2.57 -4.57
N SER A 55 17.20 -3.15 -3.36
CA SER A 55 16.42 -4.33 -2.99
C SER A 55 15.08 -3.94 -2.34
N THR A 56 14.69 -4.63 -1.30
CA THR A 56 13.53 -4.31 -0.46
C THR A 56 13.77 -4.80 0.97
N ALA A 57 13.25 -4.09 1.96
CA ALA A 57 13.26 -4.55 3.34
C ALA A 57 12.55 -5.91 3.49
N PHE A 58 11.60 -6.19 2.60
CA PHE A 58 10.81 -7.42 2.62
C PHE A 58 11.44 -8.63 1.91
N SER A 59 12.68 -8.56 1.44
CA SER A 59 13.38 -9.70 0.81
C SER A 59 13.45 -10.93 1.71
N ASN A 60 13.52 -10.72 3.03
CA ASN A 60 13.53 -11.77 4.05
C ASN A 60 12.38 -11.62 5.07
N CYS A 61 11.20 -11.20 4.60
CA CYS A 61 10.02 -10.93 5.43
C CYS A 61 9.43 -12.15 6.15
N ASN A 62 9.93 -13.34 5.87
CA ASN A 62 9.67 -14.57 6.64
C ASN A 62 10.34 -14.57 8.02
N LEU A 63 11.28 -13.66 8.29
CA LEU A 63 11.90 -13.42 9.59
C LEU A 63 11.21 -12.23 10.27
N SER A 64 11.17 -12.21 11.60
CA SER A 64 10.60 -11.10 12.39
C SER A 64 11.62 -10.00 12.68
N HIS A 65 12.90 -10.37 12.80
CA HIS A 65 14.04 -9.46 12.96
C HIS A 65 14.97 -9.64 11.78
N ILE A 66 15.36 -8.55 11.15
CA ILE A 66 16.15 -8.57 9.91
C ILE A 66 17.37 -7.67 10.06
N ASP A 67 18.54 -8.30 10.02
CA ASP A 67 19.81 -7.64 10.11
C ASP A 67 20.30 -7.09 8.76
N GLU A 68 21.32 -6.24 8.82
CA GLU A 68 22.02 -5.67 7.66
C GLU A 68 23.03 -6.67 7.07
N VAL A 69 22.56 -7.91 6.83
CA VAL A 69 23.32 -9.02 6.22
C VAL A 69 22.57 -9.62 5.05
N ILE A 70 23.29 -10.29 4.15
CA ILE A 70 22.68 -11.08 3.08
C ILE A 70 22.37 -12.47 3.63
N TYR A 71 21.08 -12.83 3.59
CA TYR A 71 20.61 -14.13 4.07
C TYR A 71 20.70 -15.18 2.95
N PRO A 72 21.12 -16.40 3.27
CA PRO A 72 21.13 -17.47 2.29
C PRO A 72 19.71 -17.86 1.84
N CYS A 73 19.52 -18.05 0.55
CA CYS A 73 18.30 -18.62 0.03
C CYS A 73 18.38 -20.16 0.05
N PRO A 74 17.24 -20.87 0.14
CA PRO A 74 17.20 -22.33 0.15
C PRO A 74 17.81 -22.99 -1.09
N VAL A 75 17.75 -22.30 -2.23
CA VAL A 75 18.30 -22.73 -3.50
C VAL A 75 19.24 -21.66 -4.03
N GLU A 76 20.41 -22.06 -4.49
CA GLU A 76 21.39 -21.17 -5.11
C GLU A 76 20.82 -20.44 -6.33
N PRO A 77 21.08 -19.14 -6.51
CA PRO A 77 20.57 -18.36 -7.62
C PRO A 77 20.85 -19.00 -8.99
N ARG A 78 22.05 -19.53 -9.18
CA ARG A 78 22.46 -20.16 -10.44
C ARG A 78 21.57 -21.34 -10.84
N LYS A 79 21.22 -22.20 -9.88
CA LYS A 79 20.31 -23.34 -10.13
C LYS A 79 18.91 -22.88 -10.52
N ILE A 80 18.45 -21.76 -9.94
CA ILE A 80 17.17 -21.17 -10.32
C ILE A 80 17.24 -20.60 -11.74
N ILE A 81 18.29 -19.87 -12.06
CA ILE A 81 18.51 -19.30 -13.41
C ILE A 81 18.52 -20.43 -14.44
N ASP A 82 19.35 -21.45 -14.23
CA ASP A 82 19.46 -22.57 -15.16
C ASP A 82 18.10 -23.31 -15.33
N SER A 83 17.35 -23.48 -14.25
CA SER A 83 16.04 -24.15 -14.32
C SER A 83 15.00 -23.35 -15.13
N MET A 84 15.08 -22.02 -15.15
CA MET A 84 14.19 -21.17 -15.95
C MET A 84 14.41 -21.30 -17.47
N GLU A 85 15.54 -21.84 -17.90
CA GLU A 85 15.85 -22.01 -19.32
C GLU A 85 15.14 -23.22 -19.95
N TRP A 86 15.01 -24.34 -19.21
CA TRP A 86 14.54 -25.61 -19.76
C TRP A 86 13.21 -26.12 -19.19
N LEU A 87 12.75 -25.64 -18.01
CA LEU A 87 11.48 -26.07 -17.46
C LEU A 87 10.31 -25.37 -18.18
N ASP A 88 9.23 -26.11 -18.42
CA ASP A 88 7.99 -25.54 -18.91
C ASP A 88 7.28 -24.68 -17.83
N ASP A 89 6.50 -23.67 -18.24
CA ASP A 89 5.80 -22.79 -17.32
C ASP A 89 4.85 -23.52 -16.37
N SER A 90 4.22 -24.60 -16.83
CA SER A 90 3.34 -25.43 -15.99
C SER A 90 4.08 -26.11 -14.83
N ILE A 91 5.32 -26.56 -15.07
CA ILE A 91 6.17 -27.15 -14.03
C ILE A 91 6.65 -26.06 -13.07
N ILE A 92 7.04 -24.90 -13.61
CA ILE A 92 7.45 -23.76 -12.80
C ILE A 92 6.32 -23.34 -11.86
N ASP A 93 5.08 -23.25 -12.34
CA ASP A 93 3.92 -22.93 -11.52
C ASP A 93 3.71 -23.94 -10.38
N GLU A 94 3.89 -25.24 -10.66
CA GLU A 94 3.74 -26.30 -9.67
C GLU A 94 4.82 -26.25 -8.57
N ILE A 95 6.07 -25.94 -8.93
CA ILE A 95 7.18 -25.91 -7.97
C ILE A 95 7.33 -24.55 -7.27
N THR A 96 6.77 -23.47 -7.82
CA THR A 96 6.89 -22.11 -7.29
C THR A 96 6.54 -22.01 -5.79
N PRO A 97 5.43 -22.58 -5.29
CA PRO A 97 5.11 -22.53 -3.86
C PRO A 97 6.17 -23.15 -2.96
N LYS A 98 6.86 -24.21 -3.44
CA LYS A 98 7.93 -24.86 -2.70
C LYS A 98 9.23 -24.04 -2.73
N LEU A 99 9.51 -23.38 -3.84
CA LEU A 99 10.71 -22.54 -4.00
C LEU A 99 10.64 -21.26 -3.17
N ILE A 100 9.49 -20.58 -3.16
CA ILE A 100 9.32 -19.35 -2.37
C ILE A 100 9.24 -19.63 -0.86
N GLY A 101 8.83 -20.85 -0.47
CA GLY A 101 8.70 -21.26 0.94
C GLY A 101 7.72 -20.37 1.70
N ASP A 102 8.14 -19.86 2.87
CA ASP A 102 7.32 -19.01 3.74
C ASP A 102 7.20 -17.55 3.25
N ARG A 103 7.80 -17.21 2.12
CA ARG A 103 7.67 -15.87 1.55
C ARG A 103 6.31 -15.70 0.85
N PRO A 104 5.68 -14.51 0.92
CA PRO A 104 4.31 -14.33 0.44
C PRO A 104 4.15 -14.31 -1.08
N ASN A 105 5.22 -14.09 -1.84
CA ASN A 105 5.16 -13.91 -3.30
C ASN A 105 6.53 -14.07 -3.99
N THR A 106 6.50 -14.14 -5.32
CA THR A 106 7.68 -14.24 -6.18
C THR A 106 8.57 -12.99 -6.13
N TYR A 107 8.01 -11.81 -5.85
CA TYR A 107 8.76 -10.57 -5.73
C TYR A 107 9.76 -10.61 -4.57
N THR A 108 9.31 -10.92 -3.35
CA THR A 108 10.18 -10.98 -2.17
C THR A 108 11.24 -12.05 -2.32
N TYR A 109 10.89 -13.19 -2.92
CA TYR A 109 11.83 -14.27 -3.21
C TYR A 109 12.90 -13.87 -4.21
N THR A 110 12.51 -13.27 -5.35
CA THR A 110 13.49 -12.90 -6.39
C THR A 110 14.35 -11.71 -6.00
N LYS A 111 13.85 -10.82 -5.13
CA LYS A 111 14.70 -9.78 -4.54
C LYS A 111 15.77 -10.36 -3.61
N ALA A 112 15.45 -11.36 -2.79
CA ALA A 112 16.43 -12.06 -1.98
C ALA A 112 17.48 -12.80 -2.85
N LEU A 113 17.06 -13.45 -3.93
CA LEU A 113 17.97 -14.06 -4.91
C LEU A 113 18.88 -13.01 -5.57
N GLY A 114 18.34 -11.83 -5.93
CA GLY A 114 19.11 -10.74 -6.50
C GLY A 114 20.20 -10.22 -5.57
N GLU A 115 19.95 -10.15 -4.25
CA GLU A 115 20.98 -9.80 -3.26
C GLU A 115 22.11 -10.84 -3.21
N MET A 116 21.78 -12.12 -3.29
CA MET A 116 22.78 -13.19 -3.35
C MET A 116 23.62 -13.11 -4.64
N VAL A 117 23.00 -12.82 -5.79
CA VAL A 117 23.74 -12.59 -7.05
C VAL A 117 24.71 -11.42 -6.90
N VAL A 118 24.25 -10.31 -6.29
CA VAL A 118 25.10 -9.17 -6.02
C VAL A 118 26.30 -9.59 -5.16
N GLN A 119 26.10 -10.37 -4.10
CA GLN A 119 27.17 -10.85 -3.24
C GLN A 119 28.16 -11.77 -3.93
N GLN A 120 27.64 -12.69 -4.76
CA GLN A 120 28.45 -13.73 -5.38
C GLN A 120 29.21 -13.25 -6.63
N GLU A 121 28.65 -12.30 -7.36
CA GLU A 121 29.14 -11.92 -8.67
C GLU A 121 29.67 -10.47 -8.75
N SER A 122 29.65 -9.71 -7.66
CA SER A 122 30.22 -8.35 -7.65
C SER A 122 31.75 -8.33 -7.82
N GLY A 123 32.44 -9.41 -7.50
CA GLY A 123 33.91 -9.48 -7.65
C GLY A 123 34.62 -8.35 -6.90
N ASN A 124 35.36 -7.49 -7.63
CA ASN A 124 36.07 -6.35 -7.09
C ASN A 124 35.28 -5.02 -7.14
N LEU A 125 34.00 -5.07 -7.51
CA LEU A 125 33.18 -3.87 -7.55
C LEU A 125 32.86 -3.38 -6.14
N ASN A 126 32.88 -2.06 -5.94
CA ASN A 126 32.39 -1.46 -4.71
C ASN A 126 30.85 -1.43 -4.75
N VAL A 127 30.21 -2.28 -3.97
CA VAL A 127 28.76 -2.51 -4.01
C VAL A 127 28.12 -2.22 -2.67
N ALA A 128 26.94 -1.58 -2.71
CA ALA A 128 26.06 -1.46 -1.56
C ALA A 128 24.63 -1.86 -1.93
N ILE A 129 23.87 -2.30 -0.93
CA ILE A 129 22.46 -2.71 -1.07
C ILE A 129 21.60 -1.79 -0.20
N ILE A 130 20.52 -1.27 -0.77
CA ILE A 130 19.51 -0.51 -0.03
C ILE A 130 18.20 -1.30 -0.02
N ARG A 131 17.57 -1.38 1.15
CA ARG A 131 16.33 -2.10 1.40
C ARG A 131 15.23 -1.15 1.86
N PRO A 132 14.51 -0.49 0.94
CA PRO A 132 13.36 0.32 1.30
C PRO A 132 12.18 -0.55 1.80
N SER A 133 11.41 -0.02 2.77
CA SER A 133 10.11 -0.57 3.14
C SER A 133 9.01 -0.16 2.14
N ILE A 134 7.79 0.10 2.56
CA ILE A 134 6.69 0.51 1.66
C ILE A 134 6.90 1.96 1.22
N VAL A 135 7.38 2.16 0.01
CA VAL A 135 7.63 3.51 -0.53
C VAL A 135 6.31 4.22 -0.79
N GLY A 136 6.16 5.39 -0.17
CA GLY A 136 5.00 6.28 -0.29
C GLY A 136 5.28 7.53 -1.12
N ALA A 137 4.40 8.56 -0.99
CA ALA A 137 4.60 9.86 -1.61
C ALA A 137 5.82 10.59 -1.03
N THR A 138 6.24 11.67 -1.65
CA THR A 138 7.30 12.54 -1.14
C THR A 138 6.90 13.19 0.18
N TRP A 139 7.87 13.34 1.06
CA TRP A 139 7.72 14.15 2.28
C TRP A 139 7.88 15.64 1.97
N GLN A 140 8.98 16.01 1.34
CA GLN A 140 9.37 17.41 1.08
C GLN A 140 9.67 17.66 -0.39
N GLU A 141 10.42 16.80 -1.07
CA GLU A 141 10.99 17.03 -2.39
C GLU A 141 10.43 16.11 -3.49
N PRO A 142 10.16 16.70 -4.68
CA PRO A 142 10.31 18.11 -5.07
C PRO A 142 9.23 19.02 -4.48
N PHE A 143 8.14 18.47 -3.99
CA PHE A 143 7.06 19.13 -3.24
C PHE A 143 6.25 18.09 -2.47
N PRO A 144 5.73 18.45 -1.27
CA PRO A 144 5.05 17.50 -0.39
C PRO A 144 3.88 16.78 -1.07
N GLY A 145 3.83 15.45 -0.86
CA GLY A 145 2.74 14.61 -1.33
C GLY A 145 2.80 14.22 -2.81
N TRP A 146 3.86 14.56 -3.56
CA TRP A 146 3.97 14.12 -4.95
C TRP A 146 4.02 12.59 -5.05
N VAL A 147 3.26 12.05 -6.00
CA VAL A 147 3.15 10.62 -6.28
C VAL A 147 2.70 10.41 -7.74
N ASP A 148 3.26 9.41 -8.42
CA ASP A 148 3.04 9.16 -9.85
C ASP A 148 2.40 7.80 -10.18
N ASN A 149 2.21 6.95 -9.18
CA ASN A 149 1.72 5.59 -9.40
C ASN A 149 0.66 5.15 -8.39
N LEU A 150 -0.07 4.07 -8.73
CA LEU A 150 -1.16 3.51 -7.93
C LEU A 150 -0.71 2.37 -6.99
N ASN A 151 0.59 2.10 -6.92
CA ASN A 151 1.11 1.01 -6.09
C ASN A 151 1.01 1.34 -4.60
N GLY A 152 1.03 0.31 -3.78
CA GLY A 152 1.04 0.46 -2.32
C GLY A 152 -0.12 1.28 -1.76
N PRO A 153 0.15 2.23 -0.85
CA PRO A 153 -0.88 3.00 -0.15
C PRO A 153 -1.74 3.87 -1.07
N SER A 154 -1.21 4.37 -2.19
CA SER A 154 -1.93 5.26 -3.12
C SER A 154 -3.22 4.64 -3.64
N GLY A 155 -3.17 3.38 -4.07
CA GLY A 155 -4.35 2.65 -4.54
C GLY A 155 -5.40 2.45 -3.46
N ILE A 156 -4.97 2.18 -2.22
CA ILE A 156 -5.85 2.02 -1.05
C ILE A 156 -6.52 3.36 -0.70
N ILE A 157 -5.77 4.47 -0.70
CA ILE A 157 -6.29 5.82 -0.46
C ILE A 157 -7.37 6.16 -1.48
N ILE A 158 -7.13 5.89 -2.78
CA ILE A 158 -8.11 6.12 -3.84
C ILE A 158 -9.35 5.24 -3.64
N ALA A 159 -9.17 3.94 -3.40
CA ALA A 159 -10.27 3.02 -3.22
C ALA A 159 -11.15 3.39 -2.01
N THR A 160 -10.52 3.83 -0.92
CA THR A 160 -11.21 4.35 0.27
C THR A 160 -11.93 5.66 -0.03
N GLY A 161 -11.26 6.64 -0.62
CA GLY A 161 -11.81 7.97 -0.88
C GLY A 161 -12.92 7.99 -1.93
N LYS A 162 -12.86 7.10 -2.92
CA LYS A 162 -13.95 6.89 -3.89
C LYS A 162 -15.08 6.00 -3.33
N GLY A 163 -14.91 5.42 -2.12
CA GLY A 163 -15.90 4.59 -1.46
C GLY A 163 -16.05 3.19 -2.05
N PHE A 164 -15.05 2.70 -2.79
CA PHE A 164 -15.01 1.31 -3.26
C PHE A 164 -14.65 0.35 -2.14
N LEU A 165 -13.69 0.73 -1.30
CA LEU A 165 -13.21 -0.06 -0.18
C LEU A 165 -14.02 0.23 1.09
N ARG A 166 -14.44 -0.84 1.79
CA ARG A 166 -15.24 -0.77 3.02
C ARG A 166 -14.61 -1.50 4.19
N SER A 167 -13.86 -2.52 3.89
CA SER A 167 -13.20 -3.33 4.93
C SER A 167 -11.92 -3.91 4.37
N ILE A 168 -10.89 -3.90 5.21
CA ILE A 168 -9.62 -4.57 4.96
C ILE A 168 -9.37 -5.54 6.09
N LYS A 169 -9.01 -6.78 5.77
CA LYS A 169 -8.54 -7.72 6.78
C LYS A 169 -7.10 -7.37 7.12
N ALA A 170 -6.91 -6.82 8.31
CA ALA A 170 -5.62 -6.35 8.78
C ALA A 170 -5.53 -6.44 10.30
N THR A 171 -4.31 -6.48 10.81
CA THR A 171 -4.00 -6.28 12.23
C THR A 171 -3.84 -4.77 12.49
N PRO A 172 -4.83 -4.08 13.11
CA PRO A 172 -4.85 -2.61 13.16
C PRO A 172 -3.63 -2.02 13.86
N MET A 173 -3.08 -2.75 14.83
CA MET A 173 -1.93 -2.31 15.63
C MET A 173 -0.59 -2.68 15.00
N ALA A 174 -0.56 -3.45 13.91
CA ALA A 174 0.68 -3.73 13.19
C ALA A 174 1.29 -2.42 12.65
N VAL A 175 2.61 -2.36 12.67
CA VAL A 175 3.37 -1.20 12.19
C VAL A 175 3.21 -1.08 10.67
N ALA A 176 2.75 0.08 10.24
CA ALA A 176 2.70 0.45 8.83
C ALA A 176 4.05 1.07 8.46
N ASP A 177 4.99 0.23 8.08
CA ASP A 177 6.32 0.69 7.72
C ASP A 177 6.32 1.33 6.33
N VAL A 178 5.91 2.60 6.28
CA VAL A 178 5.85 3.42 5.07
C VAL A 178 6.98 4.43 5.11
N ILE A 179 7.74 4.52 4.05
CA ILE A 179 8.86 5.44 3.90
C ILE A 179 8.61 6.43 2.75
N PRO A 180 8.83 7.75 2.92
CA PRO A 180 8.75 8.70 1.82
C PRO A 180 9.76 8.41 0.73
N VAL A 181 9.39 8.60 -0.54
CA VAL A 181 10.28 8.30 -1.68
C VAL A 181 11.51 9.19 -1.71
N ASP A 182 11.40 10.46 -1.36
CA ASP A 182 12.52 11.39 -1.28
C ASP A 182 13.53 11.00 -0.20
N THR A 183 13.07 10.48 0.94
CA THR A 183 13.91 9.88 1.98
C THR A 183 14.74 8.71 1.43
N VAL A 184 14.10 7.82 0.64
CA VAL A 184 14.81 6.70 -0.02
C VAL A 184 15.83 7.20 -1.02
N VAL A 185 15.49 8.22 -1.82
CA VAL A 185 16.38 8.82 -2.81
C VAL A 185 17.59 9.48 -2.14
N ASN A 186 17.36 10.27 -1.08
CA ASN A 186 18.43 10.93 -0.34
C ASN A 186 19.40 9.92 0.29
N LEU A 187 18.87 8.86 0.91
CA LEU A 187 19.71 7.75 1.40
C LEU A 187 20.49 7.11 0.25
N THR A 188 19.85 6.90 -0.90
CA THR A 188 20.50 6.26 -2.07
C THR A 188 21.67 7.09 -2.57
N ILE A 189 21.53 8.41 -2.65
CA ILE A 189 22.62 9.32 -3.04
C ILE A 189 23.75 9.30 -2.02
N ALA A 190 23.42 9.40 -0.72
CA ALA A 190 24.41 9.35 0.36
C ALA A 190 25.18 8.01 0.38
N VAL A 191 24.50 6.88 0.17
CA VAL A 191 25.14 5.55 0.07
C VAL A 191 26.06 5.49 -1.16
N GLY A 192 25.63 6.08 -2.29
CA GLY A 192 26.48 6.17 -3.50
C GLY A 192 27.79 6.91 -3.23
N TRP A 193 27.69 8.08 -2.58
CA TRP A 193 28.86 8.85 -2.15
C TRP A 193 29.75 8.06 -1.20
N TYR A 194 29.18 7.51 -0.13
CA TYR A 194 29.95 6.77 0.88
C TYR A 194 30.68 5.57 0.28
N THR A 195 29.98 4.80 -0.57
CA THR A 195 30.54 3.61 -1.22
C THR A 195 31.71 3.99 -2.17
N ALA A 196 31.57 5.07 -2.93
CA ALA A 196 32.62 5.53 -3.86
C ALA A 196 33.85 6.05 -3.14
N VAL A 197 33.68 6.82 -2.08
CA VAL A 197 34.77 7.49 -1.35
C VAL A 197 35.48 6.55 -0.38
N HIS A 198 34.75 5.84 0.46
CA HIS A 198 35.31 5.01 1.55
C HIS A 198 35.66 3.58 1.13
N ARG A 199 35.05 3.10 0.02
CA ARG A 199 35.31 1.77 -0.55
C ARG A 199 35.32 0.65 0.47
N PRO A 200 34.20 0.38 1.18
CA PRO A 200 34.12 -0.66 2.21
C PRO A 200 34.60 -2.02 1.68
N LYS A 201 35.31 -2.79 2.51
CA LYS A 201 35.81 -4.12 2.13
C LYS A 201 34.72 -5.16 1.94
N SER A 202 33.55 -4.94 2.52
CA SER A 202 32.38 -5.81 2.41
C SER A 202 31.18 -5.01 1.89
N THR A 203 30.26 -5.67 1.22
CA THR A 203 28.98 -5.08 0.79
C THR A 203 28.19 -4.62 2.01
N LEU A 204 27.98 -3.31 2.15
CA LEU A 204 27.14 -2.74 3.20
C LEU A 204 25.68 -2.76 2.75
N ILE A 205 24.80 -3.02 3.72
CA ILE A 205 23.36 -3.05 3.52
C ILE A 205 22.73 -1.97 4.37
N TYR A 206 21.81 -1.20 3.79
CA TYR A 206 21.15 -0.09 4.45
C TYR A 206 19.63 -0.31 4.43
N HIS A 207 18.99 -0.36 5.58
CA HIS A 207 17.54 -0.36 5.68
C HIS A 207 17.00 1.07 5.63
N SER A 208 16.10 1.33 4.67
CA SER A 208 15.35 2.59 4.57
C SER A 208 13.92 2.34 5.05
N THR A 209 13.74 2.39 6.37
CA THR A 209 12.51 2.00 7.06
C THR A 209 12.13 3.04 8.11
N SER A 210 10.85 3.11 8.45
CA SER A 210 10.36 4.03 9.48
C SER A 210 10.01 3.33 10.80
N GLY A 211 9.80 2.01 10.75
CA GLY A 211 9.19 1.25 11.83
C GLY A 211 9.93 1.30 13.16
N ASN A 212 11.26 1.35 13.15
CA ASN A 212 12.06 1.42 14.37
C ASN A 212 12.20 2.84 14.92
N PHE A 213 12.32 3.83 14.03
CA PHE A 213 12.61 5.20 14.42
C PHE A 213 11.38 6.04 14.72
N ASN A 214 10.32 5.82 13.97
CA ASN A 214 9.09 6.62 14.05
C ASN A 214 7.87 5.75 13.69
N PRO A 215 7.50 4.78 14.55
CA PRO A 215 6.46 3.81 14.24
C PRO A 215 5.08 4.45 14.12
N CYS A 216 4.38 4.13 13.03
CA CYS A 216 2.97 4.42 12.83
C CYS A 216 2.23 3.11 12.59
N ASN A 217 1.06 2.88 13.19
CA ASN A 217 0.26 1.69 12.93
C ASN A 217 -0.83 1.96 11.87
N TRP A 218 -1.33 0.86 11.27
CA TRP A 218 -2.35 0.95 10.22
C TRP A 218 -3.63 1.65 10.68
N TYR A 219 -4.01 1.48 11.96
CA TYR A 219 -5.19 2.14 12.52
C TYR A 219 -5.06 3.66 12.53
N LYS A 220 -3.97 4.19 13.07
CA LYS A 220 -3.70 5.64 13.09
C LYS A 220 -3.63 6.21 11.68
N MET A 221 -2.92 5.50 10.77
CA MET A 221 -2.81 5.90 9.37
C MET A 221 -4.19 5.94 8.69
N GLY A 222 -5.01 4.89 8.86
CA GLY A 222 -6.35 4.79 8.29
C GLY A 222 -7.29 5.89 8.81
N LEU A 223 -7.26 6.18 10.11
CA LEU A 223 -8.04 7.27 10.69
C LEU A 223 -7.66 8.62 10.09
N GLN A 224 -6.36 8.90 9.94
CA GLN A 224 -5.90 10.16 9.37
C GLN A 224 -6.28 10.28 7.89
N VAL A 225 -6.16 9.20 7.11
CA VAL A 225 -6.62 9.17 5.71
C VAL A 225 -8.11 9.50 5.63
N LEU A 226 -8.96 8.86 6.45
CA LEU A 226 -10.40 9.13 6.46
C LEU A 226 -10.73 10.56 6.89
N ALA A 227 -10.06 11.07 7.93
CA ALA A 227 -10.24 12.45 8.40
C ALA A 227 -9.86 13.47 7.32
N THR A 228 -8.77 13.20 6.59
CA THR A 228 -8.34 14.08 5.48
C THR A 228 -9.32 14.02 4.31
N ILE A 229 -9.79 12.82 3.93
CA ILE A 229 -10.79 12.66 2.86
C ILE A 229 -12.12 13.35 3.24
N GLU A 230 -12.49 13.38 4.51
CA GLU A 230 -13.69 14.12 4.94
C GLU A 230 -13.53 15.63 4.76
N LYS A 231 -12.34 16.19 5.04
CA LYS A 231 -12.00 17.58 4.81
C LYS A 231 -11.88 17.90 3.30
N ILE A 232 -11.23 17.01 2.55
CA ILE A 232 -10.82 17.20 1.15
C ILE A 232 -11.32 16.01 0.31
N PRO A 233 -12.62 15.91 0.05
CA PRO A 233 -13.19 14.77 -0.65
C PRO A 233 -12.75 14.69 -2.11
N PHE A 234 -12.65 13.44 -2.60
CA PHE A 234 -12.45 13.16 -4.01
C PHE A 234 -13.75 13.38 -4.79
N GLU A 235 -13.62 13.83 -6.03
CA GLU A 235 -14.76 14.01 -6.93
C GLU A 235 -15.36 12.66 -7.34
N SER A 236 -16.63 12.66 -7.72
CA SER A 236 -17.31 11.48 -8.27
C SER A 236 -17.15 10.20 -7.44
N ALA A 237 -17.18 10.32 -6.12
CA ALA A 237 -17.18 9.16 -5.24
C ALA A 237 -18.37 8.24 -5.53
N PHE A 238 -18.13 6.93 -5.58
CA PHE A 238 -19.17 5.92 -5.81
C PHE A 238 -20.11 5.79 -4.59
N ARG A 239 -19.52 5.85 -3.39
CA ARG A 239 -20.22 5.84 -2.10
C ARG A 239 -19.48 6.75 -1.12
N ARG A 240 -20.14 7.12 -0.01
CA ARG A 240 -19.47 7.84 1.07
C ARG A 240 -18.26 7.04 1.57
N PRO A 241 -17.07 7.63 1.66
CA PRO A 241 -15.89 7.01 2.23
C PRO A 241 -16.18 6.54 3.67
N ASN A 242 -15.90 5.28 3.94
CA ASN A 242 -16.00 4.67 5.26
C ASN A 242 -15.36 3.28 5.15
N ALA A 243 -14.09 3.19 5.47
CA ALA A 243 -13.36 1.92 5.51
C ALA A 243 -12.99 1.60 6.96
N ASP A 244 -13.02 0.32 7.31
CA ASP A 244 -12.69 -0.17 8.63
C ASP A 244 -11.78 -1.40 8.53
N PHE A 245 -11.05 -1.67 9.60
CA PHE A 245 -10.22 -2.85 9.73
C PHE A 245 -10.99 -3.98 10.41
N THR A 246 -10.79 -5.20 9.94
CA THR A 246 -11.36 -6.38 10.56
C THR A 246 -10.31 -7.49 10.67
N THR A 247 -10.32 -8.20 11.78
CA THR A 247 -9.45 -9.37 12.00
C THR A 247 -10.20 -10.69 11.77
N ASN A 248 -11.55 -10.66 11.71
CA ASN A 248 -12.39 -11.85 11.63
C ASN A 248 -12.68 -12.22 10.18
N ASN A 249 -12.37 -13.47 9.80
CA ASN A 249 -12.61 -14.00 8.45
C ASN A 249 -14.09 -13.99 8.04
N PHE A 250 -15.01 -14.29 8.96
CA PHE A 250 -16.45 -14.28 8.67
C PHE A 250 -16.93 -12.86 8.34
N THR A 251 -16.53 -11.87 9.15
CA THR A 251 -16.84 -10.46 8.93
C THR A 251 -16.25 -9.97 7.59
N THR A 252 -15.02 -10.37 7.28
CA THR A 252 -14.37 -10.06 6.00
C THR A 252 -15.15 -10.63 4.82
N TYR A 253 -15.56 -11.91 4.90
CA TYR A 253 -16.35 -12.55 3.85
C TYR A 253 -17.72 -11.87 3.65
N TYR A 254 -18.41 -11.57 4.75
CA TYR A 254 -19.68 -10.83 4.73
C TYR A 254 -19.53 -9.47 4.04
N TRP A 255 -18.58 -8.65 4.45
CA TRP A 255 -18.35 -7.33 3.86
C TRP A 255 -17.89 -7.42 2.40
N ASN A 256 -17.05 -8.39 2.05
CA ASN A 256 -16.65 -8.61 0.66
C ASN A 256 -17.84 -8.97 -0.24
N THR A 257 -18.77 -9.75 0.27
CA THR A 257 -19.97 -10.14 -0.49
C THR A 257 -21.00 -9.03 -0.53
N VAL A 258 -21.42 -8.52 0.62
CA VAL A 258 -22.54 -7.57 0.75
C VAL A 258 -22.13 -6.14 0.38
N SER A 259 -20.94 -5.69 0.79
CA SER A 259 -20.54 -4.30 0.57
C SER A 259 -19.66 -4.08 -0.66
N HIS A 260 -18.93 -5.10 -1.12
CA HIS A 260 -18.09 -4.96 -2.30
C HIS A 260 -18.74 -5.56 -3.55
N ARG A 261 -19.06 -6.87 -3.56
CA ARG A 261 -19.54 -7.56 -4.76
C ARG A 261 -21.00 -7.24 -5.10
N ALA A 262 -21.92 -7.28 -4.14
CA ALA A 262 -23.33 -7.08 -4.41
C ALA A 262 -23.66 -5.71 -5.06
N PRO A 263 -23.16 -4.57 -4.55
CA PRO A 263 -23.36 -3.28 -5.21
C PRO A 263 -22.75 -3.19 -6.61
N ALA A 264 -21.60 -3.86 -6.83
CA ALA A 264 -20.96 -3.90 -8.15
C ALA A 264 -21.77 -4.70 -9.16
N ILE A 265 -22.37 -5.84 -8.74
CA ILE A 265 -23.28 -6.63 -9.56
C ILE A 265 -24.54 -5.84 -9.92
N ILE A 266 -25.17 -5.19 -8.92
CA ILE A 266 -26.38 -4.37 -9.14
C ILE A 266 -26.07 -3.23 -10.11
N TYR A 267 -24.94 -2.56 -9.95
CA TYR A 267 -24.53 -1.47 -10.83
C TYR A 267 -24.23 -1.96 -12.26
N ASP A 268 -23.56 -3.10 -12.42
CA ASP A 268 -23.29 -3.70 -13.72
C ASP A 268 -24.57 -4.19 -14.41
N PHE A 269 -25.55 -4.69 -13.64
CA PHE A 269 -26.88 -5.02 -14.15
C PHE A 269 -27.58 -3.76 -14.68
N PHE A 270 -27.56 -2.65 -13.93
CA PHE A 270 -28.11 -1.38 -14.39
C PHE A 270 -27.42 -0.85 -15.65
N LEU A 271 -26.07 -0.95 -15.72
CA LEU A 271 -25.34 -0.59 -16.94
C LEU A 271 -25.79 -1.40 -18.15
N ARG A 272 -26.03 -2.72 -18.00
CA ARG A 272 -26.55 -3.58 -19.08
C ARG A 272 -27.92 -3.15 -19.53
N LEU A 273 -28.85 -2.84 -18.61
CA LEU A 273 -30.18 -2.34 -18.93
C LEU A 273 -30.14 -1.01 -19.70
N THR A 274 -29.14 -0.17 -19.46
CA THR A 274 -28.95 1.11 -20.18
C THR A 274 -28.09 0.99 -21.44
N GLY A 275 -27.78 -0.24 -21.91
CA GLY A 275 -26.98 -0.49 -23.12
C GLY A 275 -25.48 -0.20 -22.94
N ARG A 276 -24.99 0.00 -21.70
CA ARG A 276 -23.58 0.28 -21.40
C ARG A 276 -22.84 -1.00 -21.03
N LYS A 277 -21.54 -1.05 -21.33
CA LYS A 277 -20.67 -2.21 -20.99
C LYS A 277 -20.47 -2.30 -19.47
N PRO A 278 -20.72 -3.47 -18.84
CA PRO A 278 -20.44 -3.71 -17.42
C PRO A 278 -18.92 -3.69 -17.17
N ARG A 279 -18.48 -3.02 -16.12
CA ARG A 279 -17.06 -2.87 -15.78
C ARG A 279 -16.78 -2.81 -14.28
N MET A 280 -17.83 -2.66 -13.46
CA MET A 280 -17.65 -2.46 -12.02
C MET A 280 -17.17 -3.73 -11.33
N MET A 281 -17.69 -4.91 -11.70
CA MET A 281 -17.22 -6.19 -11.18
C MET A 281 -15.75 -6.46 -11.54
N LYS A 282 -15.31 -6.10 -12.76
CA LYS A 282 -13.92 -6.23 -13.18
C LYS A 282 -13.01 -5.35 -12.31
N LEU A 283 -13.42 -4.11 -12.05
CA LEU A 283 -12.69 -3.18 -11.17
C LEU A 283 -12.64 -3.72 -9.72
N MET A 284 -13.78 -4.19 -9.20
CA MET A 284 -13.88 -4.72 -7.84
C MET A 284 -13.02 -5.97 -7.66
N ASN A 285 -13.04 -6.90 -8.60
CA ASN A 285 -12.19 -8.11 -8.53
C ASN A 285 -10.70 -7.75 -8.57
N ARG A 286 -10.31 -6.76 -9.38
CA ARG A 286 -8.92 -6.26 -9.38
C ARG A 286 -8.54 -5.67 -8.02
N LEU A 287 -9.39 -4.82 -7.44
CA LEU A 287 -9.17 -4.23 -6.13
C LEU A 287 -9.03 -5.30 -5.04
N LEU A 288 -9.96 -6.26 -4.98
CA LEU A 288 -9.91 -7.34 -3.97
C LEU A 288 -8.67 -8.22 -4.14
N ARG A 289 -8.24 -8.49 -5.38
CA ARG A 289 -6.97 -9.20 -5.65
C ARG A 289 -5.78 -8.40 -5.14
N THR A 290 -5.71 -7.10 -5.43
CA THR A 290 -4.62 -6.24 -4.93
C THR A 290 -4.57 -6.24 -3.40
N ILE A 291 -5.72 -6.14 -2.72
CA ILE A 291 -5.80 -6.17 -1.26
C ILE A 291 -5.32 -7.53 -0.72
N SER A 292 -5.71 -8.65 -1.34
CA SER A 292 -5.27 -9.97 -0.89
C SER A 292 -3.75 -10.16 -1.02
N MET A 293 -3.10 -9.56 -2.01
CA MET A 293 -1.64 -9.58 -2.13
C MET A 293 -0.92 -8.77 -1.05
N LEU A 294 -1.60 -7.73 -0.51
CA LEU A 294 -1.06 -6.91 0.57
C LEU A 294 -1.35 -7.48 1.96
N GLU A 295 -2.25 -8.48 2.08
CA GLU A 295 -2.72 -9.02 3.35
C GLU A 295 -1.57 -9.49 4.26
N TYR A 296 -0.53 -10.10 3.69
CA TYR A 296 0.64 -10.51 4.46
C TYR A 296 1.30 -9.31 5.14
N PHE A 297 1.59 -8.25 4.41
CA PHE A 297 2.34 -7.09 4.89
C PHE A 297 1.54 -6.22 5.89
N ILE A 298 0.21 -6.19 5.78
CA ILE A 298 -0.63 -5.42 6.70
C ILE A 298 -1.00 -6.17 7.97
N ASN A 299 -0.62 -7.45 8.08
CA ASN A 299 -0.85 -8.29 9.26
C ASN A 299 0.42 -8.60 10.06
N HIS A 300 1.59 -8.24 9.56
CA HIS A 300 2.86 -8.49 10.23
C HIS A 300 3.57 -7.16 10.55
N SER A 301 4.47 -7.23 11.51
CA SER A 301 5.41 -6.16 11.85
C SER A 301 6.82 -6.75 11.89
N TRP A 302 7.80 -5.94 11.58
CA TRP A 302 9.20 -6.33 11.53
C TRP A 302 10.05 -5.39 12.38
N GLU A 303 11.17 -5.90 12.85
CA GLU A 303 12.24 -5.14 13.44
C GLU A 303 13.45 -5.16 12.48
N TRP A 304 13.97 -3.99 12.18
CA TRP A 304 15.08 -3.81 11.26
C TRP A 304 16.35 -3.36 11.99
N SER A 305 17.49 -4.01 11.75
CA SER A 305 18.76 -3.42 12.11
C SER A 305 19.03 -2.20 11.24
N THR A 306 19.47 -1.09 11.82
CA THR A 306 19.66 0.19 11.13
C THR A 306 21.01 0.84 11.43
N ASN A 307 21.97 0.04 11.90
CA ASN A 307 23.28 0.52 12.32
C ASN A 307 24.06 1.22 11.20
N ASN A 308 24.01 0.66 9.97
CA ASN A 308 24.67 1.27 8.82
C ASN A 308 24.00 2.56 8.39
N THR A 309 22.67 2.66 8.49
CA THR A 309 21.94 3.90 8.17
C THR A 309 22.24 5.00 9.19
N GLU A 310 22.34 4.66 10.47
CA GLU A 310 22.73 5.60 11.53
C GLU A 310 24.19 6.02 11.41
N MET A 311 25.09 5.07 11.16
CA MET A 311 26.50 5.36 10.87
C MET A 311 26.62 6.34 9.71
N LEU A 312 25.94 6.07 8.57
CA LEU A 312 25.99 6.95 7.41
C LEU A 312 25.48 8.36 7.73
N LEU A 313 24.39 8.47 8.52
CA LEU A 313 23.87 9.76 8.95
C LEU A 313 24.90 10.54 9.77
N SER A 314 25.69 9.86 10.64
CA SER A 314 26.74 10.50 11.44
C SER A 314 27.96 10.93 10.65
N GLU A 315 28.23 10.30 9.50
CA GLU A 315 29.35 10.63 8.61
C GLU A 315 29.07 11.87 7.73
N LEU A 316 27.80 12.24 7.53
CA LEU A 316 27.43 13.43 6.76
C LEU A 316 27.67 14.72 7.58
N SER A 317 28.15 15.77 6.90
CA SER A 317 28.20 17.09 7.47
C SER A 317 26.80 17.61 7.87
N PRO A 318 26.67 18.52 8.85
CA PRO A 318 25.36 19.09 9.20
C PRO A 318 24.66 19.80 8.04
N GLU A 319 25.41 20.26 7.05
CA GLU A 319 24.87 20.87 5.83
C GLU A 319 24.30 19.80 4.90
N ASP A 320 25.06 18.72 4.65
CA ASP A 320 24.63 17.60 3.82
C ASP A 320 23.43 16.86 4.45
N GLN A 321 23.38 16.71 5.78
CA GLN A 321 22.21 16.13 6.47
C GLN A 321 20.93 16.92 6.23
N ARG A 322 21.01 18.24 6.00
CA ARG A 322 19.85 19.06 5.67
C ARG A 322 19.44 18.93 4.22
N VAL A 323 20.42 18.85 3.31
CA VAL A 323 20.16 18.74 1.86
C VAL A 323 19.72 17.32 1.49
N PHE A 324 20.40 16.32 1.99
CA PHE A 324 20.11 14.90 1.76
C PHE A 324 19.44 14.29 2.99
N ASN A 325 18.32 14.88 3.42
CA ASN A 325 17.64 14.43 4.63
C ASN A 325 16.97 13.06 4.44
N PHE A 326 17.42 12.07 5.21
CA PHE A 326 16.78 10.75 5.32
C PHE A 326 16.50 10.34 6.77
N ASP A 327 16.54 11.29 7.71
CA ASP A 327 16.19 11.05 9.11
C ASP A 327 14.67 11.08 9.34
N VAL A 328 14.07 9.90 9.31
CA VAL A 328 12.62 9.73 9.48
C VAL A 328 12.07 10.06 10.87
N ARG A 329 12.94 10.28 11.88
CA ARG A 329 12.53 10.74 13.22
C ARG A 329 11.85 12.11 13.17
N GLN A 330 12.20 12.93 12.18
CA GLN A 330 11.66 14.26 11.97
C GLN A 330 10.28 14.25 11.27
N LEU A 331 9.83 13.10 10.74
CA LEU A 331 8.60 12.98 9.97
C LEU A 331 7.36 13.12 10.86
N ASN A 332 6.52 14.10 10.58
CA ASN A 332 5.20 14.23 11.19
C ASN A 332 4.16 13.44 10.37
N TRP A 333 3.69 12.31 10.92
CA TRP A 333 2.75 11.44 10.24
C TRP A 333 1.42 12.11 9.87
N LEU A 334 0.91 13.01 10.71
CA LEU A 334 -0.38 13.67 10.42
C LEU A 334 -0.26 14.56 9.19
N GLU A 335 0.79 15.37 9.13
CA GLU A 335 1.08 16.25 8.01
C GLU A 335 1.42 15.46 6.74
N TYR A 336 2.26 14.44 6.87
CA TYR A 336 2.65 13.58 5.75
C TYR A 336 1.45 12.90 5.09
N ILE A 337 0.55 12.31 5.89
CA ILE A 337 -0.65 11.64 5.37
C ILE A 337 -1.61 12.65 4.73
N GLU A 338 -1.75 13.86 5.32
CA GLU A 338 -2.57 14.92 4.72
C GLU A 338 -2.03 15.34 3.35
N ASN A 339 -0.72 15.58 3.25
CA ASN A 339 -0.04 15.88 1.99
C ASN A 339 -0.14 14.73 0.99
N TYR A 340 -0.02 13.48 1.44
CA TYR A 340 -0.16 12.30 0.58
C TYR A 340 -1.56 12.23 -0.05
N VAL A 341 -2.62 12.38 0.74
CA VAL A 341 -4.01 12.38 0.24
C VAL A 341 -4.24 13.53 -0.75
N LEU A 342 -3.71 14.72 -0.46
CA LEU A 342 -3.72 15.88 -1.36
C LEU A 342 -2.99 15.56 -2.67
N GLY A 343 -1.81 14.96 -2.58
CA GLY A 343 -1.02 14.54 -3.74
C GLY A 343 -1.75 13.52 -4.60
N VAL A 344 -2.35 12.50 -3.99
CA VAL A 344 -3.22 11.53 -4.68
C VAL A 344 -4.34 12.25 -5.44
N LYS A 345 -5.03 13.20 -4.80
CA LYS A 345 -6.08 13.99 -5.46
C LYS A 345 -5.54 14.75 -6.67
N LYS A 346 -4.45 15.48 -6.49
CA LYS A 346 -3.88 16.39 -7.49
C LYS A 346 -3.17 15.65 -8.62
N TYR A 347 -2.27 14.72 -8.29
CA TYR A 347 -1.34 14.13 -9.26
C TYR A 347 -1.86 12.84 -9.89
N LEU A 348 -2.52 11.96 -9.11
CA LEU A 348 -3.05 10.71 -9.65
C LEU A 348 -4.46 10.84 -10.20
N LEU A 349 -5.36 11.49 -9.46
CA LEU A 349 -6.75 11.68 -9.89
C LEU A 349 -6.91 12.89 -10.81
N LYS A 350 -5.92 13.79 -10.85
CA LYS A 350 -5.94 15.03 -11.64
C LYS A 350 -7.17 15.89 -11.33
N GLU A 351 -7.57 15.90 -10.06
CA GLU A 351 -8.73 16.66 -9.57
C GLU A 351 -8.27 18.02 -9.01
N ASP A 352 -8.99 19.08 -9.36
CA ASP A 352 -8.70 20.44 -8.85
C ASP A 352 -9.20 20.59 -7.40
N LEU A 353 -8.47 21.39 -6.61
CA LEU A 353 -8.89 21.80 -5.27
C LEU A 353 -10.15 22.69 -5.32
N ALA A 354 -10.34 23.47 -6.37
CA ALA A 354 -11.56 24.23 -6.61
C ALA A 354 -12.82 23.35 -6.70
N GLY A 355 -12.68 22.05 -7.03
CA GLY A 355 -13.76 21.08 -7.06
C GLY A 355 -14.28 20.61 -5.68
N ILE A 356 -13.59 20.92 -4.56
CA ILE A 356 -13.94 20.47 -3.21
C ILE A 356 -15.38 20.79 -2.80
N PRO A 357 -15.93 22.00 -3.00
CA PRO A 357 -17.32 22.32 -2.64
C PRO A 357 -18.33 21.42 -3.36
N LYS A 358 -18.10 21.16 -4.65
CA LYS A 358 -18.94 20.27 -5.49
C LYS A 358 -18.83 18.81 -5.00
N ALA A 359 -17.63 18.35 -4.67
CA ALA A 359 -17.41 17.01 -4.12
C ALA A 359 -18.10 16.84 -2.76
N ARG A 360 -18.04 17.84 -1.86
CA ARG A 360 -18.78 17.83 -0.59
C ARG A 360 -20.29 17.76 -0.80
N GLN A 361 -20.82 18.51 -1.76
CA GLN A 361 -22.24 18.46 -2.09
C GLN A 361 -22.66 17.07 -2.62
N HIS A 362 -21.82 16.46 -3.46
CA HIS A 362 -22.00 15.07 -3.92
C HIS A 362 -22.03 14.08 -2.75
N LEU A 363 -21.10 14.15 -1.81
CA LEU A 363 -21.09 13.30 -0.62
C LEU A 363 -22.32 13.51 0.29
N LYS A 364 -22.81 14.75 0.43
CA LYS A 364 -24.07 15.02 1.14
C LYS A 364 -25.25 14.33 0.45
N ARG A 365 -25.33 14.38 -0.89
CA ARG A 365 -26.38 13.67 -1.66
C ARG A 365 -26.30 12.16 -1.45
N LEU A 366 -25.10 11.57 -1.53
CA LEU A 366 -24.89 10.12 -1.29
C LEU A 366 -25.31 9.73 0.14
N ARG A 367 -25.01 10.56 1.13
CA ARG A 367 -25.45 10.36 2.51
C ARG A 367 -26.98 10.34 2.62
N ASN A 368 -27.63 11.30 2.00
CA ASN A 368 -29.10 11.42 2.05
C ASN A 368 -29.76 10.20 1.34
N ILE A 369 -29.23 9.76 0.19
CA ILE A 369 -29.68 8.56 -0.49
C ILE A 369 -29.52 7.32 0.40
N HIS A 370 -28.39 7.20 1.09
CA HIS A 370 -28.15 6.08 2.01
C HIS A 370 -29.15 6.07 3.18
N TYR A 371 -29.41 7.23 3.80
CA TYR A 371 -30.42 7.32 4.85
C TYR A 371 -31.82 7.00 4.34
N LEU A 372 -32.20 7.54 3.20
CA LEU A 372 -33.49 7.24 2.58
C LEU A 372 -33.66 5.73 2.32
N PHE A 373 -32.62 5.10 1.74
CA PHE A 373 -32.64 3.66 1.47
C PHE A 373 -32.76 2.82 2.75
N ASN A 374 -31.95 3.14 3.78
CA ASN A 374 -32.00 2.41 5.05
C ASN A 374 -33.33 2.59 5.76
N THR A 375 -33.91 3.80 5.73
CA THR A 375 -35.24 4.06 6.31
C THR A 375 -36.32 3.29 5.55
N ALA A 376 -36.28 3.30 4.22
CA ALA A 376 -37.24 2.53 3.41
C ALA A 376 -37.11 1.02 3.68
N LEU A 377 -35.89 0.49 3.72
CA LEU A 377 -35.63 -0.92 4.03
C LEU A 377 -36.10 -1.29 5.43
N PHE A 378 -35.83 -0.45 6.42
CA PHE A 378 -36.32 -0.62 7.78
C PHE A 378 -37.85 -0.68 7.83
N LEU A 379 -38.53 0.25 7.15
CA LEU A 379 -39.99 0.28 7.11
C LEU A 379 -40.57 -0.97 6.42
N ILE A 380 -39.95 -1.46 5.35
CA ILE A 380 -40.36 -2.69 4.66
C ILE A 380 -40.19 -3.90 5.60
N ILE A 381 -39.01 -4.06 6.21
CA ILE A 381 -38.75 -5.16 7.14
C ILE A 381 -39.72 -5.10 8.34
N TRP A 382 -39.90 -3.90 8.90
CA TRP A 382 -40.83 -3.68 10.00
C TRP A 382 -42.25 -4.05 9.64
N ARG A 383 -42.72 -3.64 8.46
CA ARG A 383 -44.05 -4.01 7.95
C ARG A 383 -44.22 -5.52 7.77
N LEU A 384 -43.19 -6.21 7.25
CA LEU A 384 -43.19 -7.67 7.13
C LEU A 384 -43.21 -8.37 8.51
N LEU A 385 -42.49 -7.86 9.47
CA LEU A 385 -42.49 -8.36 10.84
C LEU A 385 -43.85 -8.18 11.51
N ILE A 386 -44.50 -7.02 11.39
CA ILE A 386 -45.83 -6.76 11.88
C ILE A 386 -46.88 -7.70 11.22
N ALA A 387 -46.72 -7.96 9.92
CA ALA A 387 -47.62 -8.86 9.20
C ALA A 387 -47.52 -10.31 9.64
N ARG A 388 -46.33 -10.77 10.07
CA ARG A 388 -46.06 -12.20 10.42
C ARG A 388 -45.98 -12.50 11.91
N SER A 389 -45.71 -11.50 12.76
CA SER A 389 -45.46 -11.70 14.21
C SER A 389 -46.48 -10.97 15.07
N GLN A 390 -47.20 -11.71 15.93
CA GLN A 390 -48.12 -11.15 16.93
C GLN A 390 -47.39 -10.24 17.93
N MET A 391 -46.18 -10.64 18.32
CA MET A 391 -45.34 -9.85 19.24
C MET A 391 -44.95 -8.49 18.61
N ALA A 392 -44.54 -8.47 17.34
CA ALA A 392 -44.23 -7.24 16.61
C ALA A 392 -45.43 -6.32 16.48
N ARG A 393 -46.63 -6.86 16.27
CA ARG A 393 -47.90 -6.11 16.28
C ARG A 393 -48.18 -5.46 17.63
N ASN A 394 -48.02 -6.22 18.72
CA ASN A 394 -48.27 -5.71 20.08
C ASN A 394 -47.29 -4.56 20.40
N ILE A 395 -46.02 -4.72 20.08
CA ILE A 395 -45.01 -3.66 20.24
C ILE A 395 -45.37 -2.41 19.42
N TRP A 396 -45.79 -2.59 18.15
CA TRP A 396 -46.23 -1.49 17.32
C TRP A 396 -47.41 -0.72 17.91
N PHE A 397 -48.47 -1.42 18.32
CA PHE A 397 -49.62 -0.77 18.94
C PHE A 397 -49.28 -0.11 20.25
N PHE A 398 -48.35 -0.66 21.03
CA PHE A 398 -47.85 -0.01 22.25
C PHE A 398 -47.15 1.31 21.92
N ILE A 399 -46.22 1.32 20.92
CA ILE A 399 -45.51 2.52 20.52
C ILE A 399 -46.48 3.58 19.98
N VAL A 400 -47.41 3.21 19.11
CA VAL A 400 -48.41 4.14 18.57
C VAL A 400 -49.30 4.73 19.68
N SER A 401 -49.76 3.91 20.60
CA SER A 401 -50.56 4.33 21.77
C SER A 401 -49.77 5.28 22.67
N PHE A 402 -48.49 4.99 22.90
CA PHE A 402 -47.61 5.83 23.69
C PHE A 402 -47.39 7.20 23.03
N CYS A 403 -47.06 7.21 21.75
CA CYS A 403 -46.89 8.45 20.96
C CYS A 403 -48.19 9.29 20.95
N TYR A 404 -49.32 8.64 20.77
CA TYR A 404 -50.62 9.33 20.80
C TYR A 404 -50.90 9.98 22.16
N LYS A 405 -50.68 9.25 23.25
CA LYS A 405 -50.81 9.79 24.63
C LYS A 405 -49.86 10.93 24.89
N PHE A 406 -48.63 10.80 24.44
CA PHE A 406 -47.61 11.86 24.56
C PHE A 406 -48.01 13.14 23.82
N ILE A 407 -48.42 13.03 22.56
CA ILE A 407 -48.87 14.20 21.75
C ILE A 407 -50.15 14.82 22.36
N SER A 408 -51.10 13.98 22.83
CA SER A 408 -52.33 14.48 23.44
C SER A 408 -52.07 15.21 24.76
N TYR A 409 -51.08 14.77 25.55
CA TYR A 409 -50.67 15.47 26.77
C TYR A 409 -50.13 16.90 26.45
N PHE A 410 -49.26 17.04 25.45
CA PHE A 410 -48.76 18.37 25.06
C PHE A 410 -49.84 19.24 24.45
N ARG A 411 -50.78 18.69 23.71
CA ARG A 411 -51.91 19.42 23.15
C ARG A 411 -52.87 19.93 24.26
N ALA A 412 -53.12 19.12 25.28
CA ALA A 412 -53.92 19.51 26.41
C ALA A 412 -53.23 20.60 27.29
N SER A 413 -51.90 20.52 27.43
CA SER A 413 -51.15 21.53 28.18
C SER A 413 -51.00 22.88 27.43
N SER A 414 -51.12 22.92 26.10
CA SER A 414 -51.11 24.16 25.34
C SER A 414 -52.46 24.88 25.32
N THR A 415 -53.57 24.17 25.55
CA THR A 415 -54.93 24.74 25.65
C THR A 415 -55.24 25.29 27.05
N LEU A 416 -54.42 24.98 28.09
CA LEU A 416 -54.53 25.51 29.44
C LEU A 416 -53.73 26.83 29.65
N LYS A 417 -53.08 27.33 28.63
CA LYS A 417 -52.31 28.59 28.65
C LYS A 417 -52.87 29.69 27.70
N ALA A 418 -54.09 29.57 27.23
CA ALA A 418 -54.81 30.58 26.46
C ALA A 418 -55.90 31.26 27.27
#